data_8c08fd6afbf505e3e06015374d842489
#
_entry.id   8c08fd6afbf505e3e06015374d842489
#
_cell.length_a   1.000
_cell.length_b   1.000
_cell.length_c   1.000
_cell.angle_alpha   90.00
_cell.angle_beta   90.00
_cell.angle_gamma   90.00
#
_symmetry.space_group_name_H-M   'P 1'
#
loop_
_entity.id
_entity.type
_entity.pdbx_description
1 polymer ?
#
loop_
_entity_poly.entity_id
_entity_poly.type
_entity_poly.pdbx_seq_one_letter_code
_entity_poly.pdbx_strand_id
1 'polypeptide(L)'
;MNIIVTSLKGGVGKSTTSIYLSAAAVERGYDPVTLVDADPQASSAEWLELWPLEGIDVIEAPSERTATRAIQRADGLVIVDTPPGNERATQSAVTLADAVVIPTRAGGVEYSRVTATLELIPASTPRGVVICAARLGTNDLEAALAWWKEQKVPVWGVIPERVGIASGPEARLSREGLTAYDAVLARALRGHK
;
A
#
# COMPACT_ATOMS: atom_id res chain seq x y z
N MET A 1 9.28 0.73 12.22
CA MET A 1 8.16 -0.13 11.80
C MET A 1 8.01 -0.06 10.30
N ASN A 2 7.91 -1.23 9.63
CA ASN A 2 7.90 -1.29 8.16
C ASN A 2 6.55 -1.81 7.64
N ILE A 3 5.82 -0.97 6.92
CA ILE A 3 4.58 -1.34 6.24
C ILE A 3 4.88 -1.48 4.75
N ILE A 4 4.76 -2.70 4.22
CA ILE A 4 5.02 -2.98 2.81
C ILE A 4 3.71 -2.92 2.04
N VAL A 5 3.66 -2.09 1.01
CA VAL A 5 2.55 -1.99 0.08
C VAL A 5 2.91 -2.78 -1.17
N THR A 6 2.26 -3.91 -1.39
CA THR A 6 2.62 -4.81 -2.49
C THR A 6 1.42 -5.46 -3.15
N SER A 7 1.54 -5.71 -4.43
CA SER A 7 0.63 -6.54 -5.23
C SER A 7 1.33 -6.92 -6.51
N LEU A 8 1.27 -8.19 -6.88
CA LEU A 8 1.83 -8.67 -8.15
C LEU A 8 1.09 -8.12 -9.38
N LYS A 9 -0.07 -7.49 -9.17
CA LYS A 9 -0.83 -6.83 -10.23
C LYS A 9 -0.41 -5.36 -10.40
N GLY A 10 -0.22 -4.92 -11.64
CA GLY A 10 -0.03 -3.51 -11.98
C GLY A 10 -1.34 -2.71 -11.98
N GLY A 11 -1.29 -1.41 -11.71
CA GLY A 11 -2.44 -0.50 -11.82
C GLY A 11 -3.54 -0.67 -10.76
N VAL A 12 -3.25 -1.32 -9.64
CA VAL A 12 -4.21 -1.55 -8.54
C VAL A 12 -4.19 -0.47 -7.46
N GLY A 13 -3.31 0.54 -7.58
CA GLY A 13 -3.20 1.67 -6.65
C GLY A 13 -2.12 1.52 -5.58
N LYS A 14 -1.02 0.79 -5.84
CA LYS A 14 0.09 0.66 -4.88
C LYS A 14 0.67 2.02 -4.51
N SER A 15 1.17 2.78 -5.47
CA SER A 15 1.79 4.10 -5.22
C SER A 15 0.81 5.07 -4.58
N THR A 16 -0.44 5.11 -5.04
CA THR A 16 -1.50 5.88 -4.39
C THR A 16 -1.67 5.47 -2.91
N THR A 17 -1.73 4.17 -2.63
CA THR A 17 -1.86 3.64 -1.27
C THR A 17 -0.66 4.03 -0.42
N SER A 18 0.56 3.91 -0.94
CA SER A 18 1.80 4.24 -0.24
C SER A 18 1.85 5.72 0.16
N ILE A 19 1.50 6.61 -0.75
CA ILE A 19 1.47 8.07 -0.52
C ILE A 19 0.41 8.43 0.53
N TYR A 20 -0.82 7.93 0.38
CA TYR A 20 -1.88 8.23 1.35
C TYR A 20 -1.61 7.65 2.73
N LEU A 21 -1.00 6.47 2.84
CA LEU A 21 -0.58 5.90 4.12
C LEU A 21 0.52 6.75 4.77
N SER A 22 1.49 7.23 4.00
CA SER A 22 2.55 8.12 4.50
C SER A 22 1.97 9.43 5.01
N ALA A 23 1.07 10.06 4.25
CA ALA A 23 0.40 11.29 4.67
C ALA A 23 -0.49 11.09 5.92
N ALA A 24 -1.23 9.98 5.99
CA ALA A 24 -2.02 9.63 7.16
C ALA A 24 -1.13 9.37 8.40
N ALA A 25 0.07 8.84 8.21
CA ALA A 25 1.04 8.66 9.28
C ALA A 25 1.53 9.99 9.85
N VAL A 26 1.86 10.95 8.99
CA VAL A 26 2.22 12.32 9.41
C VAL A 26 1.06 12.99 10.14
N GLU A 27 -0.18 12.90 9.64
CA GLU A 27 -1.37 13.43 10.33
C GLU A 27 -1.59 12.80 11.72
N ARG A 28 -1.13 11.57 11.94
CA ARG A 28 -1.15 10.90 13.25
C ARG A 28 0.01 11.28 14.17
N GLY A 29 0.94 12.10 13.71
CA GLY A 29 2.09 12.56 14.48
C GLY A 29 3.28 11.59 14.47
N TYR A 30 3.36 10.66 13.50
CA TYR A 30 4.58 9.89 13.29
C TYR A 30 5.67 10.79 12.71
N ASP A 31 6.86 10.74 13.29
CA ASP A 31 8.05 11.49 12.88
C ASP A 31 9.31 10.72 13.31
N PRO A 32 10.19 10.34 12.38
CA PRO A 32 10.08 10.50 10.92
C PRO A 32 9.11 9.50 10.27
N VAL A 33 8.58 9.89 9.10
CA VAL A 33 7.90 9.01 8.16
C VAL A 33 8.74 8.90 6.91
N THR A 34 9.15 7.70 6.53
CA THR A 34 9.95 7.46 5.33
C THR A 34 9.14 6.70 4.28
N LEU A 35 9.03 7.22 3.08
CA LEU A 35 8.52 6.51 1.92
C LEU A 35 9.69 5.96 1.10
N VAL A 36 9.81 4.65 1.01
CA VAL A 36 10.78 3.97 0.14
C VAL A 36 10.08 3.58 -1.16
N ASP A 37 10.43 4.24 -2.26
CA ASP A 37 9.98 3.85 -3.59
C ASP A 37 10.93 2.81 -4.18
N ALA A 38 10.50 1.56 -4.17
CA ALA A 38 11.27 0.43 -4.69
C ALA A 38 10.88 0.07 -6.14
N ASP A 39 9.94 0.81 -6.75
CA ASP A 39 9.58 0.63 -8.16
C ASP A 39 10.59 1.37 -9.05
N PRO A 40 11.21 0.71 -10.05
CA PRO A 40 12.05 1.41 -11.04
C PRO A 40 11.33 2.51 -11.82
N GLN A 41 9.99 2.52 -11.84
CA GLN A 41 9.21 3.61 -12.43
C GLN A 41 9.11 4.84 -11.53
N ALA A 42 9.50 4.75 -10.26
CA ALA A 42 9.56 5.82 -9.28
C ALA A 42 8.27 6.67 -9.16
N SER A 43 7.11 6.05 -9.34
CA SER A 43 5.83 6.77 -9.43
C SER A 43 5.43 7.50 -8.15
N SER A 44 5.78 6.95 -6.99
CA SER A 44 5.48 7.60 -5.71
C SER A 44 6.49 8.71 -5.39
N ALA A 45 7.75 8.55 -5.77
CA ALA A 45 8.77 9.57 -5.63
C ALA A 45 8.47 10.78 -6.56
N GLU A 46 8.18 10.52 -7.84
CA GLU A 46 7.78 11.55 -8.81
C GLU A 46 6.55 12.33 -8.33
N TRP A 47 5.55 11.66 -7.78
CA TRP A 47 4.38 12.34 -7.23
C TRP A 47 4.75 13.30 -6.09
N LEU A 48 5.59 12.88 -5.15
CA LEU A 48 5.98 13.71 -4.03
C LEU A 48 7.00 14.80 -4.41
N GLU A 49 7.72 14.64 -5.52
CA GLU A 49 8.52 15.72 -6.11
C GLU A 49 7.61 16.83 -6.68
N LEU A 50 6.52 16.47 -7.37
CA LEU A 50 5.54 17.43 -7.91
C LEU A 50 4.69 18.07 -6.82
N TRP A 51 4.33 17.33 -5.79
CA TRP A 51 3.48 17.76 -4.66
C TRP A 51 4.11 17.37 -3.33
N PRO A 52 5.14 18.10 -2.87
CA PRO A 52 5.82 17.81 -1.62
C PRO A 52 4.85 17.79 -0.44
N LEU A 53 4.98 16.78 0.41
CA LEU A 53 4.26 16.66 1.67
C LEU A 53 5.27 16.79 2.81
N GLU A 54 5.05 17.79 3.67
CA GLU A 54 5.90 17.98 4.85
C GLU A 54 5.88 16.77 5.77
N GLY A 55 7.02 16.42 6.35
CA GLY A 55 7.16 15.30 7.28
C GLY A 55 7.30 13.92 6.63
N ILE A 56 7.47 13.86 5.31
CA ILE A 56 7.75 12.61 4.59
C ILE A 56 9.11 12.70 3.92
N ASP A 57 10.03 11.82 4.35
CA ASP A 57 11.31 11.61 3.67
C ASP A 57 11.13 10.57 2.56
N VAL A 58 11.58 10.88 1.34
CA VAL A 58 11.46 9.98 0.19
C VAL A 58 12.82 9.40 -0.16
N ILE A 59 12.88 8.06 -0.32
CA ILE A 59 14.08 7.34 -0.75
C ILE A 59 13.76 6.53 -2.00
N GLU A 60 14.35 6.89 -3.12
CA GLU A 60 14.31 6.06 -4.33
C GLU A 60 15.28 4.87 -4.20
N ALA A 61 14.76 3.67 -4.39
CA ALA A 61 15.50 2.44 -4.21
C ALA A 61 15.13 1.38 -5.27
N PRO A 62 15.42 1.64 -6.57
CA PRO A 62 14.88 0.89 -7.71
C PRO A 62 15.43 -0.53 -7.85
N SER A 63 16.31 -0.99 -6.99
CA SER A 63 16.82 -2.36 -6.98
C SER A 63 16.52 -3.05 -5.65
N GLU A 64 16.37 -4.38 -5.68
CA GLU A 64 16.19 -5.21 -4.48
C GLU A 64 17.22 -4.87 -3.38
N ARG A 65 18.49 -4.72 -3.77
CA ARG A 65 19.58 -4.41 -2.83
C ARG A 65 19.45 -3.02 -2.23
N THR A 66 19.11 -2.02 -3.02
CA THR A 66 18.93 -0.65 -2.52
C THR A 66 17.69 -0.55 -1.66
N ALA A 67 16.58 -1.20 -2.04
CA ALA A 67 15.34 -1.25 -1.27
C ALA A 67 15.56 -1.91 0.11
N THR A 68 16.16 -3.11 0.14
CA THR A 68 16.50 -3.79 1.40
C THR A 68 17.34 -2.90 2.32
N ARG A 69 18.37 -2.23 1.77
CA ARG A 69 19.23 -1.34 2.56
C ARG A 69 18.48 -0.11 3.06
N ALA A 70 17.61 0.47 2.24
CA ALA A 70 16.80 1.62 2.62
C ALA A 70 15.85 1.26 3.77
N ILE A 71 15.09 0.15 3.63
CA ILE A 71 14.17 -0.34 4.66
C ILE A 71 14.88 -0.61 6.00
N GLN A 72 16.08 -1.23 5.96
CA GLN A 72 16.84 -1.57 7.17
C GLN A 72 17.46 -0.37 7.88
N ARG A 73 17.67 0.75 7.18
CA ARG A 73 18.36 1.94 7.70
C ARG A 73 17.44 3.10 8.03
N ALA A 74 16.23 3.09 7.48
CA ALA A 74 15.25 4.13 7.75
C ALA A 74 14.73 4.02 9.19
N ASP A 75 14.63 5.15 9.84
CA ASP A 75 14.05 5.28 11.18
C ASP A 75 12.54 5.57 11.11
N GLY A 76 11.86 5.39 12.25
CA GLY A 76 10.45 5.76 12.40
C GLY A 76 9.49 4.79 11.73
N LEU A 77 8.47 5.35 11.06
CA LEU A 77 7.50 4.58 10.28
C LEU A 77 7.89 4.59 8.80
N VAL A 78 8.16 3.40 8.27
CA VAL A 78 8.59 3.20 6.88
C VAL A 78 7.45 2.62 6.08
N ILE A 79 7.05 3.31 5.01
CA ILE A 79 6.10 2.81 4.01
C ILE A 79 6.90 2.45 2.75
N VAL A 80 6.69 1.26 2.22
CA VAL A 80 7.44 0.79 1.05
C VAL A 80 6.50 0.56 -0.13
N ASP A 81 6.71 1.27 -1.22
CA ASP A 81 6.04 1.05 -2.50
C ASP A 81 6.84 0.06 -3.35
N THR A 82 6.24 -1.07 -3.72
CA THR A 82 6.95 -2.14 -4.43
C THR A 82 6.60 -2.19 -5.92
N PRO A 83 7.53 -2.67 -6.78
CA PRO A 83 7.25 -2.83 -8.21
C PRO A 83 6.15 -3.87 -8.49
N PRO A 84 5.35 -3.71 -9.56
CA PRO A 84 4.40 -4.72 -9.99
C PRO A 84 5.09 -5.95 -10.60
N GLY A 85 4.49 -7.13 -10.45
CA GLY A 85 4.90 -8.34 -11.16
C GLY A 85 6.29 -8.90 -10.83
N ASN A 86 6.96 -8.35 -9.83
CA ASN A 86 8.29 -8.80 -9.41
C ASN A 86 8.20 -9.58 -8.09
N GLU A 87 7.99 -10.90 -8.20
CA GLU A 87 7.88 -11.80 -7.04
C GLU A 87 9.11 -11.75 -6.14
N ARG A 88 10.30 -11.66 -6.73
CA ARG A 88 11.57 -11.63 -5.99
C ARG A 88 11.72 -10.37 -5.16
N ALA A 89 11.47 -9.21 -5.75
CA ALA A 89 11.49 -7.94 -5.04
C ALA A 89 10.41 -7.90 -3.94
N THR A 90 9.20 -8.41 -4.24
CA THR A 90 8.13 -8.57 -3.26
C THR A 90 8.57 -9.46 -2.10
N GLN A 91 9.10 -10.64 -2.39
CA GLN A 91 9.55 -11.58 -1.36
C GLN A 91 10.63 -10.99 -0.44
N SER A 92 11.61 -10.30 -1.01
CA SER A 92 12.65 -9.63 -0.24
C SER A 92 12.09 -8.52 0.65
N ALA A 93 11.15 -7.73 0.15
CA ALA A 93 10.51 -6.66 0.94
C ALA A 93 9.64 -7.22 2.08
N VAL A 94 8.79 -8.23 1.82
CA VAL A 94 7.88 -8.76 2.84
C VAL A 94 8.58 -9.51 3.97
N THR A 95 9.82 -9.96 3.79
CA THR A 95 10.62 -10.53 4.89
C THR A 95 11.04 -9.48 5.93
N LEU A 96 11.01 -8.21 5.58
CA LEU A 96 11.32 -7.07 6.44
C LEU A 96 10.05 -6.38 6.97
N ALA A 97 8.87 -6.91 6.65
CA ALA A 97 7.60 -6.28 6.96
C ALA A 97 7.13 -6.56 8.39
N ASP A 98 6.70 -5.51 9.07
CA ASP A 98 5.89 -5.61 10.30
C ASP A 98 4.39 -5.73 9.95
N ALA A 99 3.98 -5.22 8.78
CA ALA A 99 2.64 -5.38 8.22
C ALA A 99 2.67 -5.28 6.69
N VAL A 100 1.73 -5.95 6.02
CA VAL A 100 1.61 -5.91 4.56
C VAL A 100 0.23 -5.44 4.15
N VAL A 101 0.17 -4.38 3.34
CA VAL A 101 -1.03 -3.85 2.71
C VAL A 101 -1.06 -4.31 1.25
N ILE A 102 -2.16 -4.93 0.84
CA ILE A 102 -2.29 -5.51 -0.49
C ILE A 102 -3.41 -4.78 -1.25
N PRO A 103 -3.07 -3.74 -2.05
CA PRO A 103 -4.04 -3.08 -2.90
C PRO A 103 -4.54 -4.01 -4.01
N THR A 104 -5.85 -3.98 -4.25
CA THR A 104 -6.53 -4.71 -5.32
C THR A 104 -7.75 -3.93 -5.80
N ARG A 105 -8.43 -4.43 -6.83
CA ARG A 105 -9.75 -3.92 -7.26
C ARG A 105 -10.81 -4.97 -7.02
N ALA A 106 -12.08 -4.56 -7.01
CA ALA A 106 -13.19 -5.51 -7.03
C ALA A 106 -13.26 -6.18 -8.42
N GLY A 107 -13.09 -7.51 -8.46
CA GLY A 107 -13.17 -8.29 -9.69
C GLY A 107 -12.47 -9.64 -9.61
N GLY A 108 -13.04 -10.67 -10.24
CA GLY A 108 -12.54 -12.05 -10.12
C GLY A 108 -11.14 -12.29 -10.68
N VAL A 109 -10.72 -11.53 -11.71
CA VAL A 109 -9.38 -11.63 -12.33
C VAL A 109 -8.28 -11.19 -11.34
N GLU A 110 -8.61 -10.34 -10.37
CA GLU A 110 -7.67 -9.82 -9.39
C GLU A 110 -7.35 -10.87 -8.30
N TYR A 111 -8.27 -11.79 -8.01
CA TYR A 111 -8.15 -12.72 -6.88
C TYR A 111 -6.95 -13.64 -6.99
N SER A 112 -6.67 -14.20 -8.18
CA SER A 112 -5.52 -15.07 -8.39
C SER A 112 -4.18 -14.37 -8.13
N ARG A 113 -4.08 -13.09 -8.50
CA ARG A 113 -2.86 -12.29 -8.29
C ARG A 113 -2.66 -11.91 -6.83
N VAL A 114 -3.75 -11.61 -6.12
CA VAL A 114 -3.68 -11.37 -4.68
C VAL A 114 -3.35 -12.66 -3.92
N THR A 115 -3.93 -13.80 -4.31
CA THR A 115 -3.59 -15.11 -3.72
C THR A 115 -2.10 -15.41 -3.90
N ALA A 116 -1.55 -15.24 -5.12
CA ALA A 116 -0.13 -15.40 -5.35
C ALA A 116 0.72 -14.41 -4.51
N THR A 117 0.23 -13.18 -4.30
CA THR A 117 0.91 -12.22 -3.41
C THR A 117 0.90 -12.70 -1.95
N LEU A 118 -0.24 -13.25 -1.48
CA LEU A 118 -0.39 -13.77 -0.11
C LEU A 118 0.55 -14.93 0.17
N GLU A 119 0.84 -15.78 -0.82
CA GLU A 119 1.76 -16.91 -0.71
C GLU A 119 3.21 -16.49 -0.46
N LEU A 120 3.59 -15.28 -0.87
CA LEU A 120 4.93 -14.73 -0.64
C LEU A 120 5.09 -14.15 0.79
N ILE A 121 4.00 -13.90 1.50
CA ILE A 121 4.01 -13.23 2.80
C ILE A 121 4.13 -14.28 3.92
N PRO A 122 5.12 -14.16 4.83
CA PRO A 122 5.24 -15.06 5.96
C PRO A 122 3.93 -15.15 6.76
N ALA A 123 3.55 -16.35 7.18
CA ALA A 123 2.26 -16.60 7.84
C ALA A 123 2.06 -15.77 9.12
N SER A 124 3.14 -15.46 9.83
CA SER A 124 3.14 -14.62 11.02
C SER A 124 2.99 -13.13 10.77
N THR A 125 3.23 -12.67 9.54
CA THR A 125 3.17 -11.25 9.21
C THR A 125 1.72 -10.79 9.05
N PRO A 126 1.26 -9.79 9.82
CA PRO A 126 -0.04 -9.17 9.66
C PRO A 126 -0.23 -8.64 8.25
N ARG A 127 -1.37 -8.96 7.65
CA ARG A 127 -1.64 -8.57 6.27
C ARG A 127 -3.12 -8.32 6.05
N GLY A 128 -3.44 -7.43 5.12
CA GLY A 128 -4.82 -7.16 4.74
C GLY A 128 -4.95 -6.58 3.34
N VAL A 129 -6.07 -6.89 2.72
CA VAL A 129 -6.44 -6.41 1.40
C VAL A 129 -7.07 -5.03 1.51
N VAL A 130 -6.75 -4.14 0.57
CA VAL A 130 -7.42 -2.85 0.38
C VAL A 130 -8.05 -2.84 -1.01
N ILE A 131 -9.38 -2.76 -1.06
CA ILE A 131 -10.11 -2.70 -2.33
C ILE A 131 -10.12 -1.26 -2.80
N CYS A 132 -9.30 -0.95 -3.80
CA CYS A 132 -9.13 0.39 -4.37
C CYS A 132 -10.10 0.63 -5.53
N ALA A 133 -10.43 1.90 -5.79
CA ALA A 133 -11.37 2.34 -6.82
C ALA A 133 -12.69 1.56 -6.78
N ALA A 134 -13.22 1.37 -5.58
CA ALA A 134 -14.43 0.60 -5.35
C ALA A 134 -15.67 1.41 -5.73
N ARG A 135 -16.53 0.83 -6.55
CA ARG A 135 -17.87 1.37 -6.84
C ARG A 135 -18.83 0.89 -5.77
N LEU A 136 -19.16 1.80 -4.86
CA LEU A 136 -20.05 1.48 -3.74
C LEU A 136 -21.45 1.08 -4.22
N GLY A 137 -22.06 0.11 -3.54
CA GLY A 137 -23.41 -0.37 -3.85
C GLY A 137 -23.48 -1.25 -5.12
N THR A 138 -22.35 -1.82 -5.56
CA THR A 138 -22.33 -2.75 -6.70
C THR A 138 -22.19 -4.20 -6.26
N ASN A 139 -22.77 -5.10 -7.05
CA ASN A 139 -22.64 -6.54 -6.84
C ASN A 139 -21.18 -7.01 -6.88
N ASP A 140 -20.32 -6.37 -7.69
CA ASP A 140 -18.91 -6.70 -7.78
C ASP A 140 -18.16 -6.45 -6.47
N LEU A 141 -18.47 -5.33 -5.80
CA LEU A 141 -17.89 -5.05 -4.49
C LEU A 141 -18.38 -6.02 -3.43
N GLU A 142 -19.68 -6.32 -3.41
CA GLU A 142 -20.26 -7.27 -2.47
C GLU A 142 -19.68 -8.68 -2.66
N ALA A 143 -19.56 -9.11 -3.91
CA ALA A 143 -18.92 -10.39 -4.26
C ALA A 143 -17.45 -10.43 -3.82
N ALA A 144 -16.70 -9.34 -4.02
CA ALA A 144 -15.31 -9.23 -3.58
C ALA A 144 -15.19 -9.34 -2.04
N LEU A 145 -16.04 -8.64 -1.30
CA LEU A 145 -16.03 -8.69 0.17
C LEU A 145 -16.39 -10.08 0.68
N ALA A 146 -17.40 -10.73 0.08
CA ALA A 146 -17.80 -12.09 0.41
C ALA A 146 -16.68 -13.09 0.16
N TRP A 147 -16.01 -12.97 -1.00
CA TRP A 147 -14.90 -13.85 -1.37
C TRP A 147 -13.71 -13.73 -0.40
N TRP A 148 -13.26 -12.50 -0.06
CA TRP A 148 -12.15 -12.31 0.90
C TRP A 148 -12.51 -12.84 2.31
N LYS A 149 -13.77 -12.69 2.71
CA LYS A 149 -14.25 -13.25 3.97
C LYS A 149 -14.18 -14.78 3.97
N GLU A 150 -14.57 -15.43 2.89
CA GLU A 150 -14.50 -16.90 2.72
C GLU A 150 -13.04 -17.38 2.75
N GLN A 151 -12.13 -16.64 2.10
CA GLN A 151 -10.69 -16.93 2.14
C GLN A 151 -10.04 -16.60 3.49
N LYS A 152 -10.77 -16.08 4.47
CA LYS A 152 -10.27 -15.63 5.78
C LYS A 152 -9.16 -14.59 5.68
N VAL A 153 -9.17 -13.78 4.63
CA VAL A 153 -8.24 -12.66 4.43
C VAL A 153 -8.93 -11.37 4.86
N PRO A 154 -8.36 -10.62 5.84
CA PRO A 154 -8.99 -9.40 6.30
C PRO A 154 -8.98 -8.32 5.22
N VAL A 155 -10.11 -7.67 5.01
CA VAL A 155 -10.20 -6.43 4.22
C VAL A 155 -9.97 -5.25 5.16
N TRP A 156 -8.83 -4.58 4.99
CA TRP A 156 -8.45 -3.43 5.84
C TRP A 156 -9.06 -2.12 5.37
N GLY A 157 -9.48 -2.02 4.11
CA GLY A 157 -10.14 -0.84 3.61
C GLY A 157 -10.87 -1.07 2.30
N VAL A 158 -11.88 -0.23 2.09
CA VAL A 158 -12.56 -0.05 0.80
C VAL A 158 -12.39 1.42 0.45
N ILE A 159 -11.62 1.69 -0.59
CA ILE A 159 -11.32 3.04 -1.07
C ILE A 159 -12.25 3.32 -2.25
N PRO A 160 -13.20 4.24 -2.12
CA PRO A 160 -14.17 4.49 -3.18
C PRO A 160 -13.50 5.06 -4.45
N GLU A 161 -14.10 4.75 -5.60
CA GLU A 161 -13.70 5.37 -6.86
C GLU A 161 -14.04 6.87 -6.81
N ARG A 162 -13.04 7.72 -6.77
CA ARG A 162 -13.13 9.19 -6.73
C ARG A 162 -12.07 9.81 -7.62
N VAL A 163 -12.45 10.84 -8.36
CA VAL A 163 -11.50 11.58 -9.20
C VAL A 163 -10.34 12.11 -8.36
N GLY A 164 -10.60 12.73 -7.22
CA GLY A 164 -9.55 13.27 -6.35
C GLY A 164 -8.61 12.24 -5.70
N ILE A 165 -8.93 10.94 -5.73
CA ILE A 165 -8.02 9.87 -5.29
C ILE A 165 -7.29 9.28 -6.49
N ALA A 166 -7.96 9.20 -7.64
CA ALA A 166 -7.44 8.56 -8.85
C ALA A 166 -6.58 9.50 -9.71
N SER A 167 -6.61 10.80 -9.47
CA SER A 167 -5.92 11.80 -10.31
C SER A 167 -4.38 11.72 -10.26
N GLY A 168 -3.83 10.86 -9.41
CA GLY A 168 -2.38 10.66 -9.35
C GLY A 168 -1.63 11.97 -9.04
N PRO A 169 -0.46 12.17 -9.64
CA PRO A 169 0.37 13.35 -9.37
C PRO A 169 -0.22 14.66 -9.90
N GLU A 170 -1.37 14.65 -10.56
CA GLU A 170 -2.04 15.85 -11.06
C GLU A 170 -2.91 16.56 -10.01
N ALA A 171 -3.11 15.97 -8.83
CA ALA A 171 -3.98 16.52 -7.82
C ALA A 171 -3.40 16.38 -6.39
N ARG A 172 -3.75 17.37 -5.55
CA ARG A 172 -3.50 17.27 -4.11
C ARG A 172 -4.29 16.12 -3.49
N LEU A 173 -3.76 15.55 -2.40
CA LEU A 173 -4.45 14.48 -1.67
C LEU A 173 -5.84 14.95 -1.20
N SER A 174 -6.85 14.15 -1.50
CA SER A 174 -8.22 14.46 -1.08
C SER A 174 -8.42 14.13 0.41
N ARG A 175 -9.20 14.94 1.12
CA ARG A 175 -9.54 14.70 2.53
C ARG A 175 -10.29 13.38 2.73
N GLU A 176 -11.15 13.00 1.78
CA GLU A 176 -11.88 11.73 1.80
C GLU A 176 -10.89 10.55 1.68
N GLY A 177 -9.90 10.65 0.80
CA GLY A 177 -8.84 9.65 0.67
C GLY A 177 -8.01 9.52 1.94
N LEU A 178 -7.57 10.63 2.52
CA LEU A 178 -6.83 10.63 3.78
C LEU A 178 -7.60 9.92 4.90
N THR A 179 -8.89 10.22 5.06
CA THR A 179 -9.74 9.56 6.06
C THR A 179 -9.86 8.05 5.82
N ALA A 180 -10.03 7.64 4.56
CA ALA A 180 -10.15 6.23 4.21
C ALA A 180 -8.84 5.47 4.48
N TYR A 181 -7.70 6.04 4.10
CA TYR A 181 -6.39 5.42 4.31
C TYR A 181 -5.90 5.50 5.76
N ASP A 182 -6.35 6.49 6.53
CA ASP A 182 -6.12 6.54 7.98
C ASP A 182 -6.71 5.31 8.68
N ALA A 183 -7.90 4.88 8.28
CA ALA A 183 -8.51 3.65 8.79
C ALA A 183 -7.71 2.39 8.40
N VAL A 184 -7.11 2.35 7.20
CA VAL A 184 -6.22 1.26 6.76
C VAL A 184 -4.96 1.25 7.62
N LEU A 185 -4.31 2.41 7.78
CA LEU A 185 -3.11 2.56 8.60
C LEU A 185 -3.36 2.09 10.03
N ALA A 186 -4.48 2.48 10.64
CA ALA A 186 -4.85 2.05 11.99
C ALA A 186 -4.97 0.52 12.13
N ARG A 187 -5.34 -0.19 11.07
CA ARG A 187 -5.41 -1.66 11.07
C ARG A 187 -4.03 -2.29 10.90
N ALA A 188 -3.19 -1.74 10.02
CA ALA A 188 -1.82 -2.17 9.85
C ALA A 188 -1.01 -2.04 11.14
N LEU A 189 -1.15 -0.91 11.84
CA LEU A 189 -0.48 -0.63 13.12
C LEU A 189 -0.93 -1.57 14.26
N ARG A 190 -2.18 -2.04 14.26
CA ARG A 190 -2.69 -2.97 15.29
C ARG A 190 -2.19 -4.39 15.15
N GLY A 191 -1.86 -4.80 13.95
CA GLY A 191 -1.33 -6.14 13.69
C GLY A 191 0.06 -6.38 14.30
N HIS A 192 0.73 -5.32 14.74
CA HIS A 192 2.08 -5.36 15.31
C HIS A 192 2.08 -5.44 16.85
N LYS A 193 0.92 -5.39 17.52
CA LYS A 193 0.78 -5.59 18.98
C LYS A 193 0.48 -7.04 19.29
#